data_8bde4fe34fe5ac379a7653ea06d2e8ba
#
_entry.id   8bde4fe34fe5ac379a7653ea06d2e8ba
#
_cell.length_a   1.000
_cell.length_b   1.000
_cell.length_c   1.000
_cell.angle_alpha   90.00
_cell.angle_beta   90.00
_cell.angle_gamma   90.00
#
_symmetry.space_group_name_H-M   'P 1'
#
loop_
_entity.id
_entity.type
_entity.pdbx_description
1 polymer ?
#
loop_
_entity_poly.entity_id
_entity_poly.type
_entity_poly.pdbx_seq_one_letter_code
_entity_poly.pdbx_strand_id
1 'polypeptide(L)'
;MRVSELDHEELLELDSEGGVIHFAGQRALLLDAVAMGLLRKYLVENFGLTAARAVLTQFGFAHGWRMAEALRAAFQWDSEEDWLLAGTRIHALEGLFRVEAGSKGPLSKEGLVIVSSYEAEQHLLHFGRSDVPVCWTICGLTSGYISRSSGKEIYVLEDRCMAKGDAACHLLGRTREEWGDERADELQFFEPNRLKECLD
;
A
#
# COMPACT_ATOMS: atom_id res chain seq x y z
N MET A 1 -17.15 15.99 3.43
CA MET A 1 -17.45 14.68 2.82
C MET A 1 -17.03 13.57 3.78
N ARG A 2 -17.90 12.64 4.06
CA ARG A 2 -17.58 11.42 4.81
C ARG A 2 -17.07 10.34 3.87
N VAL A 3 -16.26 9.43 4.37
CA VAL A 3 -15.74 8.31 3.58
C VAL A 3 -16.88 7.45 2.95
N SER A 4 -18.05 7.40 3.59
CA SER A 4 -19.23 6.68 3.08
C SER A 4 -19.87 7.33 1.85
N GLU A 5 -19.58 8.60 1.61
CA GLU A 5 -20.11 9.40 0.48
C GLU A 5 -19.16 9.40 -0.72
N LEU A 6 -17.99 8.78 -0.59
CA LEU A 6 -17.01 8.69 -1.66
C LEU A 6 -17.59 7.86 -2.82
N ASP A 7 -17.84 8.53 -3.94
CA ASP A 7 -18.33 7.87 -5.15
C ASP A 7 -17.16 7.41 -6.01
N HIS A 8 -17.21 6.16 -6.41
CA HIS A 8 -16.20 5.54 -7.25
C HIS A 8 -16.16 6.12 -8.66
N GLU A 9 -17.33 6.49 -9.18
CA GLU A 9 -17.47 7.07 -10.52
C GLU A 9 -16.85 8.47 -10.59
N GLU A 10 -16.85 9.22 -9.50
CA GLU A 10 -16.22 10.54 -9.41
C GLU A 10 -14.69 10.49 -9.34
N LEU A 11 -14.13 9.33 -8.98
CA LEU A 11 -12.68 9.16 -8.84
C LEU A 11 -11.98 8.83 -10.14
N LEU A 12 -12.67 8.15 -11.07
CA LEU A 12 -12.09 7.62 -12.29
C LEU A 12 -12.60 8.39 -13.50
N GLU A 13 -11.73 9.13 -14.14
CA GLU A 13 -11.99 9.85 -15.38
C GLU A 13 -11.24 9.16 -16.53
N LEU A 14 -11.98 8.78 -17.55
CA LEU A 14 -11.46 8.11 -18.75
C LEU A 14 -11.62 9.03 -19.97
N ASP A 15 -10.51 9.57 -20.46
CA ASP A 15 -10.44 10.22 -21.74
C ASP A 15 -9.88 9.26 -22.78
N SER A 16 -10.77 8.51 -23.42
CA SER A 16 -10.39 7.50 -24.42
C SER A 16 -9.84 8.13 -25.72
N GLU A 17 -10.22 9.36 -26.06
CA GLU A 17 -9.72 10.04 -27.26
C GLU A 17 -8.33 10.62 -27.01
N GLY A 18 -8.09 11.21 -25.85
CA GLY A 18 -6.78 11.71 -25.43
C GLY A 18 -5.83 10.63 -24.92
N GLY A 19 -6.32 9.40 -24.69
CA GLY A 19 -5.53 8.31 -24.13
C GLY A 19 -5.07 8.58 -22.70
N VAL A 20 -5.90 9.24 -21.90
CA VAL A 20 -5.56 9.69 -20.56
C VAL A 20 -6.55 9.12 -19.54
N ILE A 21 -6.02 8.64 -18.44
CA ILE A 21 -6.78 8.21 -17.27
C ILE A 21 -6.39 9.10 -16.10
N HIS A 22 -7.38 9.63 -15.38
CA HIS A 22 -7.16 10.26 -14.08
C HIS A 22 -7.86 9.45 -12.99
N PHE A 23 -7.20 9.36 -11.84
CA PHE A 23 -7.75 8.77 -10.64
C PHE A 23 -7.52 9.73 -9.47
N ALA A 24 -8.60 10.15 -8.82
CA ALA A 24 -8.57 11.23 -7.82
C ALA A 24 -7.80 12.48 -8.29
N GLY A 25 -8.03 12.90 -9.56
CA GLY A 25 -7.38 14.05 -10.18
C GLY A 25 -5.89 13.85 -10.54
N GLN A 26 -5.30 12.69 -10.28
CA GLN A 26 -3.93 12.37 -10.66
C GLN A 26 -3.90 11.53 -11.94
N ARG A 27 -2.90 11.78 -12.80
CA ARG A 27 -2.67 10.91 -13.97
C ARG A 27 -2.44 9.48 -13.52
N ALA A 28 -3.25 8.56 -13.99
CA ALA A 28 -3.19 7.14 -13.69
C ALA A 28 -2.80 6.30 -14.91
N LEU A 29 -2.33 5.08 -14.65
CA LEU A 29 -2.05 4.05 -15.64
C LEU A 29 -2.78 2.78 -15.24
N LEU A 30 -3.32 2.06 -16.22
CA LEU A 30 -3.88 0.74 -16.03
C LEU A 30 -2.77 -0.29 -16.33
N LEU A 31 -2.38 -1.04 -15.32
CA LEU A 31 -1.42 -2.13 -15.44
C LEU A 31 -2.07 -3.41 -14.92
N ASP A 32 -1.84 -4.53 -15.61
CA ASP A 32 -2.29 -5.81 -15.08
C ASP A 32 -1.38 -6.32 -13.95
N ALA A 33 -1.93 -7.13 -13.04
CA ALA A 33 -1.23 -7.63 -11.87
C ALA A 33 -0.03 -8.52 -12.26
N VAL A 34 -0.11 -9.23 -13.40
CA VAL A 34 0.98 -10.09 -13.87
C VAL A 34 2.18 -9.26 -14.29
N ALA A 35 1.98 -8.10 -14.94
CA ALA A 35 3.07 -7.19 -15.28
C ALA A 35 3.82 -6.72 -14.03
N MET A 36 3.09 -6.41 -12.94
CA MET A 36 3.70 -6.07 -11.65
C MET A 36 4.43 -7.27 -11.02
N GLY A 37 3.86 -8.46 -11.14
CA GLY A 37 4.52 -9.71 -10.73
C GLY A 37 5.82 -9.98 -11.47
N LEU A 38 5.84 -9.75 -12.79
CA LEU A 38 7.03 -9.89 -13.61
C LEU A 38 8.10 -8.84 -13.28
N LEU A 39 7.71 -7.60 -13.01
CA LEU A 39 8.63 -6.57 -12.52
C LEU A 39 9.29 -7.01 -11.21
N ARG A 40 8.49 -7.50 -10.25
CA ARG A 40 9.01 -8.05 -9.01
C ARG A 40 9.98 -9.19 -9.23
N LYS A 41 9.62 -10.14 -10.11
CA LYS A 41 10.47 -11.28 -10.48
C LYS A 41 11.81 -10.80 -11.05
N TYR A 42 11.77 -9.86 -11.97
CA TYR A 42 12.97 -9.26 -12.56
C TYR A 42 13.88 -8.63 -11.50
N LEU A 43 13.30 -7.86 -10.56
CA LEU A 43 14.07 -7.23 -9.49
C LEU A 43 14.74 -8.28 -8.58
N VAL A 44 14.01 -9.33 -8.20
CA VAL A 44 14.55 -10.40 -7.34
C VAL A 44 15.67 -11.17 -8.04
N GLU A 45 15.47 -11.57 -9.30
CA GLU A 45 16.43 -12.39 -10.05
C GLU A 45 17.71 -11.63 -10.43
N ASN A 46 17.62 -10.32 -10.69
CA ASN A 46 18.78 -9.55 -11.15
C ASN A 46 19.48 -8.73 -10.05
N PHE A 47 18.78 -8.36 -8.98
CA PHE A 47 19.31 -7.50 -7.90
C PHE A 47 19.26 -8.16 -6.52
N GLY A 48 18.64 -9.33 -6.42
CA GLY A 48 18.48 -10.06 -5.16
C GLY A 48 17.30 -9.59 -4.32
N LEU A 49 16.91 -10.44 -3.36
CA LEU A 49 15.69 -10.26 -2.55
C LEU A 49 15.70 -8.98 -1.73
N THR A 50 16.83 -8.65 -1.11
CA THR A 50 17.00 -7.47 -0.24
C THR A 50 16.79 -6.17 -1.03
N ALA A 51 17.43 -6.04 -2.20
CA ALA A 51 17.29 -4.87 -3.03
C ALA A 51 15.86 -4.75 -3.61
N ALA A 52 15.29 -5.87 -4.08
CA ALA A 52 13.92 -5.90 -4.57
C ALA A 52 12.92 -5.46 -3.50
N ARG A 53 13.06 -5.95 -2.26
CA ARG A 53 12.22 -5.56 -1.13
C ARG A 53 12.35 -4.07 -0.84
N ALA A 54 13.56 -3.52 -0.78
CA ALA A 54 13.78 -2.10 -0.54
C ALA A 54 13.12 -1.23 -1.61
N VAL A 55 13.32 -1.54 -2.90
CA VAL A 55 12.71 -0.80 -4.01
C VAL A 55 11.19 -0.82 -3.93
N LEU A 56 10.60 -2.01 -3.76
CA LEU A 56 9.14 -2.18 -3.75
C LEU A 56 8.50 -1.52 -2.51
N THR A 57 9.13 -1.62 -1.33
CA THR A 57 8.65 -0.96 -0.12
C THR A 57 8.68 0.56 -0.27
N GLN A 58 9.77 1.13 -0.77
CA GLN A 58 9.89 2.58 -0.96
C GLN A 58 8.98 3.10 -2.07
N PHE A 59 8.84 2.35 -3.17
CA PHE A 59 7.87 2.67 -4.22
C PHE A 59 6.43 2.70 -3.67
N GLY A 60 6.06 1.68 -2.91
CA GLY A 60 4.77 1.65 -2.24
C GLY A 60 4.57 2.86 -1.32
N PHE A 61 5.57 3.19 -0.49
CA PHE A 61 5.50 4.33 0.42
C PHE A 61 5.25 5.65 -0.33
N ALA A 62 6.03 5.92 -1.39
CA ALA A 62 5.84 7.11 -2.21
C ALA A 62 4.45 7.16 -2.86
N HIS A 63 3.96 6.01 -3.36
CA HIS A 63 2.63 5.91 -3.94
C HIS A 63 1.53 6.22 -2.90
N GLY A 64 1.57 5.58 -1.72
CA GLY A 64 0.59 5.83 -0.67
C GLY A 64 0.59 7.28 -0.16
N TRP A 65 1.77 7.87 0.00
CA TRP A 65 1.92 9.27 0.37
C TRP A 65 1.24 10.21 -0.65
N ARG A 66 1.57 10.02 -1.94
CA ARG A 66 0.98 10.79 -3.04
C ARG A 66 -0.52 10.62 -3.13
N MET A 67 -1.03 9.41 -2.94
CA MET A 67 -2.47 9.13 -2.96
C MET A 67 -3.20 9.86 -1.82
N ALA A 68 -2.62 9.87 -0.61
CA ALA A 68 -3.21 10.62 0.51
C ALA A 68 -3.28 12.13 0.19
N GLU A 69 -2.24 12.70 -0.42
CA GLU A 69 -2.24 14.10 -0.86
C GLU A 69 -3.28 14.38 -1.95
N ALA A 70 -3.38 13.53 -2.95
CA ALA A 70 -4.36 13.66 -4.02
C ALA A 70 -5.79 13.69 -3.47
N LEU A 71 -6.13 12.77 -2.56
CA LEU A 71 -7.44 12.73 -1.92
C LEU A 71 -7.70 13.95 -1.03
N ARG A 72 -6.67 14.47 -0.35
CA ARG A 72 -6.79 15.71 0.43
C ARG A 72 -7.05 16.91 -0.45
N ALA A 73 -6.43 16.97 -1.62
CA ALA A 73 -6.60 18.05 -2.58
C ALA A 73 -7.94 17.97 -3.33
N ALA A 74 -8.41 16.76 -3.66
CA ALA A 74 -9.63 16.55 -4.43
C ALA A 74 -10.91 16.75 -3.61
N PHE A 75 -10.88 16.49 -2.29
CA PHE A 75 -12.08 16.47 -1.46
C PHE A 75 -11.92 17.27 -0.16
N GLN A 76 -13.05 17.88 0.27
CA GLN A 76 -13.17 18.46 1.60
C GLN A 76 -13.74 17.42 2.57
N TRP A 77 -12.88 16.83 3.39
CA TRP A 77 -13.23 15.80 4.37
C TRP A 77 -13.87 16.43 5.62
N ASP A 78 -14.88 15.77 6.19
CA ASP A 78 -15.54 16.22 7.41
C ASP A 78 -14.62 16.06 8.64
N SER A 79 -13.72 15.09 8.59
CA SER A 79 -12.73 14.84 9.63
C SER A 79 -11.41 14.27 9.06
N GLU A 80 -10.34 14.35 9.84
CA GLU A 80 -9.07 13.68 9.51
C GLU A 80 -9.24 12.15 9.52
N GLU A 81 -10.17 11.62 10.31
CA GLU A 81 -10.51 10.20 10.34
C GLU A 81 -11.15 9.74 9.02
N ASP A 82 -12.07 10.53 8.45
CA ASP A 82 -12.66 10.25 7.14
C ASP A 82 -11.59 10.20 6.04
N TRP A 83 -10.65 11.14 6.05
CA TRP A 83 -9.53 11.13 5.13
C TRP A 83 -8.64 9.89 5.31
N LEU A 84 -8.29 9.54 6.54
CA LEU A 84 -7.51 8.34 6.85
C LEU A 84 -8.23 7.06 6.36
N LEU A 85 -9.53 6.95 6.62
CA LEU A 85 -10.32 5.77 6.25
C LEU A 85 -10.56 5.67 4.74
N ALA A 86 -10.46 6.76 3.99
CA ALA A 86 -10.64 6.75 2.54
C ALA A 86 -9.63 5.81 1.85
N GLY A 87 -8.41 5.68 2.37
CA GLY A 87 -7.40 4.76 1.85
C GLY A 87 -7.89 3.33 1.72
N THR A 88 -8.69 2.84 2.65
CA THR A 88 -9.20 1.46 2.62
C THR A 88 -10.11 1.18 1.41
N ARG A 89 -10.86 2.19 0.97
CA ARG A 89 -11.73 2.11 -0.20
C ARG A 89 -10.95 2.28 -1.50
N ILE A 90 -10.05 3.24 -1.52
CA ILE A 90 -9.23 3.56 -2.69
C ILE A 90 -8.37 2.38 -3.11
N HIS A 91 -7.69 1.72 -2.17
CA HIS A 91 -6.82 0.60 -2.50
C HIS A 91 -7.57 -0.62 -3.04
N ALA A 92 -8.85 -0.78 -2.67
CA ALA A 92 -9.72 -1.79 -3.28
C ALA A 92 -10.08 -1.42 -4.73
N LEU A 93 -10.32 -0.13 -5.01
CA LEU A 93 -10.58 0.37 -6.37
C LEU A 93 -9.37 0.28 -7.28
N GLU A 94 -8.17 0.48 -6.74
CA GLU A 94 -6.91 0.28 -7.44
C GLU A 94 -6.64 -1.21 -7.75
N GLY A 95 -7.46 -2.13 -7.23
CA GLY A 95 -7.28 -3.58 -7.39
C GLY A 95 -6.12 -4.15 -6.58
N LEU A 96 -5.64 -3.44 -5.56
CA LEU A 96 -4.47 -3.86 -4.78
C LEU A 96 -4.80 -4.94 -3.76
N PHE A 97 -5.86 -4.71 -3.00
CA PHE A 97 -6.38 -5.63 -1.98
C PHE A 97 -7.77 -5.17 -1.50
N ARG A 98 -8.46 -6.03 -0.78
CA ARG A 98 -9.71 -5.70 -0.10
C ARG A 98 -9.53 -5.84 1.41
N VAL A 99 -9.99 -4.86 2.15
CA VAL A 99 -10.05 -4.92 3.62
C VAL A 99 -11.18 -5.87 4.03
N GLU A 100 -10.90 -6.77 4.96
CA GLU A 100 -11.90 -7.69 5.49
C GLU A 100 -12.92 -6.95 6.37
N ALA A 101 -14.19 -7.31 6.23
CA ALA A 101 -15.27 -6.68 6.99
C ALA A 101 -15.05 -6.84 8.50
N GLY A 102 -15.18 -5.75 9.24
CA GLY A 102 -14.95 -5.71 10.69
C GLY A 102 -13.49 -5.52 11.11
N SER A 103 -12.55 -5.48 10.17
CA SER A 103 -11.16 -5.16 10.46
C SER A 103 -11.02 -3.76 11.05
N LYS A 104 -10.11 -3.59 12.02
CA LYS A 104 -10.01 -2.34 12.82
C LYS A 104 -9.08 -1.30 12.22
N GLY A 105 -8.29 -1.62 11.29
CA GLY A 105 -7.25 -0.74 10.75
C GLY A 105 -5.88 -0.96 11.38
N PRO A 106 -4.83 -0.58 10.65
CA PRO A 106 -3.46 -1.01 10.99
C PRO A 106 -2.90 -0.36 12.25
N LEU A 107 -3.43 0.78 12.70
CA LEU A 107 -3.01 1.45 13.92
C LEU A 107 -3.64 0.85 15.18
N SER A 108 -4.66 0.01 15.04
CA SER A 108 -5.26 -0.69 16.18
C SER A 108 -4.33 -1.80 16.68
N LYS A 109 -4.64 -2.34 17.86
CA LYS A 109 -3.93 -3.51 18.40
C LYS A 109 -4.22 -4.77 17.60
N GLU A 110 -5.44 -4.87 17.08
CA GLU A 110 -5.94 -5.98 16.26
C GLU A 110 -5.40 -5.96 14.84
N GLY A 111 -4.89 -4.82 14.37
CA GLY A 111 -4.35 -4.66 13.03
C GLY A 111 -5.39 -4.62 11.91
N LEU A 112 -4.91 -4.54 10.68
CA LEU A 112 -5.69 -4.55 9.45
C LEU A 112 -5.61 -5.93 8.80
N VAL A 113 -6.75 -6.56 8.59
CA VAL A 113 -6.85 -7.82 7.83
C VAL A 113 -7.23 -7.50 6.40
N ILE A 114 -6.43 -7.99 5.45
CA ILE A 114 -6.68 -7.83 4.02
C ILE A 114 -6.74 -9.19 3.32
N VAL A 115 -7.57 -9.25 2.30
CA VAL A 115 -7.74 -10.41 1.42
C VAL A 115 -7.57 -9.99 -0.03
N SER A 116 -7.41 -10.93 -0.95
CA SER A 116 -7.18 -10.67 -2.37
C SER A 116 -5.97 -9.74 -2.60
N SER A 117 -4.88 -9.98 -1.88
CA SER A 117 -3.64 -9.25 -2.08
C SER A 117 -3.02 -9.64 -3.42
N TYR A 118 -3.00 -8.70 -4.40
CA TYR A 118 -2.36 -8.94 -5.69
C TYR A 118 -0.90 -9.38 -5.52
N GLU A 119 -0.20 -8.80 -4.54
CA GLU A 119 1.22 -9.04 -4.32
C GLU A 119 1.49 -10.46 -3.79
N ALA A 120 0.64 -10.96 -2.88
CA ALA A 120 0.70 -12.33 -2.42
C ALA A 120 0.33 -13.34 -3.54
N GLU A 121 -0.68 -13.03 -4.35
CA GLU A 121 -1.09 -13.85 -5.50
C GLU A 121 0.01 -13.93 -6.55
N GLN A 122 0.63 -12.82 -6.91
CA GLN A 122 1.72 -12.78 -7.87
C GLN A 122 3.00 -13.44 -7.34
N HIS A 123 3.26 -13.35 -6.03
CA HIS A 123 4.35 -14.11 -5.43
C HIS A 123 4.12 -15.61 -5.54
N LEU A 124 2.95 -16.08 -5.20
CA LEU A 124 2.59 -17.50 -5.34
C LEU A 124 2.71 -18.00 -6.77
N LEU A 125 2.31 -17.18 -7.75
CA LEU A 125 2.39 -17.51 -9.17
C LEU A 125 3.85 -17.67 -9.67
N HIS A 126 4.74 -16.81 -9.22
CA HIS A 126 6.09 -16.73 -9.77
C HIS A 126 7.17 -17.45 -8.94
N PHE A 127 6.95 -17.58 -7.62
CA PHE A 127 7.95 -18.12 -6.69
C PHE A 127 7.41 -19.29 -5.85
N GLY A 128 6.10 -19.49 -5.85
CA GLY A 128 5.47 -20.47 -4.96
C GLY A 128 5.33 -19.94 -3.52
N ARG A 129 5.20 -20.87 -2.58
CA ARG A 129 5.00 -20.55 -1.17
C ARG A 129 6.26 -19.93 -0.54
N SER A 130 6.05 -18.96 0.31
CA SER A 130 7.11 -18.25 1.05
C SER A 130 7.14 -18.64 2.53
N ASP A 131 8.30 -18.59 3.15
CA ASP A 131 8.45 -18.75 4.61
C ASP A 131 8.27 -17.41 5.36
N VAL A 132 8.29 -16.27 4.63
CA VAL A 132 8.19 -14.93 5.18
C VAL A 132 7.10 -14.13 4.49
N PRO A 133 6.55 -13.07 5.13
CA PRO A 133 5.62 -12.14 4.49
C PRO A 133 6.20 -11.47 3.26
N VAL A 134 5.36 -11.25 2.23
CA VAL A 134 5.82 -10.81 0.90
C VAL A 134 5.13 -9.57 0.35
N CYS A 135 4.14 -9.00 1.06
CA CYS A 135 3.37 -7.83 0.58
C CYS A 135 4.13 -6.53 0.83
N TRP A 136 5.32 -6.40 0.24
CA TRP A 136 6.24 -5.29 0.51
C TRP A 136 5.75 -3.95 -0.02
N THR A 137 5.21 -3.95 -1.25
CA THR A 137 4.62 -2.75 -1.86
C THR A 137 3.39 -2.30 -1.08
N ILE A 138 2.54 -3.23 -0.65
CA ILE A 138 1.35 -2.96 0.14
C ILE A 138 1.71 -2.41 1.52
N CYS A 139 2.72 -2.98 2.20
CA CYS A 139 3.22 -2.45 3.47
C CYS A 139 3.76 -1.02 3.30
N GLY A 140 4.53 -0.78 2.25
CA GLY A 140 5.02 0.55 1.91
C GLY A 140 3.87 1.53 1.68
N LEU A 141 2.94 1.19 0.80
CA LEU A 141 1.78 2.00 0.43
C LEU A 141 0.92 2.37 1.65
N THR A 142 0.60 1.39 2.48
CA THR A 142 -0.18 1.63 3.71
C THR A 142 0.59 2.54 4.68
N SER A 143 1.91 2.34 4.80
CA SER A 143 2.78 3.21 5.61
C SER A 143 2.78 4.65 5.11
N GLY A 144 2.98 4.86 3.82
CA GLY A 144 3.01 6.19 3.22
C GLY A 144 1.68 6.93 3.35
N TYR A 145 0.57 6.24 3.06
CA TYR A 145 -0.77 6.79 3.19
C TYR A 145 -1.07 7.23 4.63
N ILE A 146 -0.83 6.35 5.60
CA ILE A 146 -1.09 6.63 7.01
C ILE A 146 -0.14 7.70 7.55
N SER A 147 1.14 7.66 7.18
CA SER A 147 2.08 8.69 7.61
C SER A 147 1.65 10.07 7.14
N ARG A 148 1.21 10.19 5.88
CA ARG A 148 0.73 11.47 5.34
C ARG A 148 -0.57 11.93 5.97
N SER A 149 -1.53 11.04 6.16
CA SER A 149 -2.86 11.38 6.69
C SER A 149 -2.88 11.59 8.20
N SER A 150 -2.00 10.94 8.96
CA SER A 150 -1.93 11.11 10.42
C SER A 150 -0.92 12.18 10.88
N GLY A 151 -0.03 12.63 10.00
CA GLY A 151 1.07 13.53 10.33
C GLY A 151 2.17 12.90 11.20
N LYS A 152 2.19 11.58 11.33
CA LYS A 152 3.20 10.81 12.09
C LYS A 152 3.92 9.85 11.16
N GLU A 153 5.19 9.58 11.39
CA GLU A 153 5.90 8.50 10.70
C GLU A 153 5.43 7.14 11.21
N ILE A 154 4.68 6.44 10.36
CA ILE A 154 4.13 5.10 10.65
C ILE A 154 4.72 4.10 9.67
N TYR A 155 5.20 2.99 10.22
CA TYR A 155 5.72 1.87 9.47
C TYR A 155 4.79 0.67 9.65
N VAL A 156 4.28 0.17 8.53
CA VAL A 156 3.36 -0.98 8.51
C VAL A 156 4.15 -2.22 8.15
N LEU A 157 4.08 -3.23 9.00
CA LEU A 157 4.68 -4.54 8.79
C LEU A 157 3.59 -5.60 8.70
N GLU A 158 3.86 -6.64 7.90
CA GLU A 158 3.00 -7.81 7.73
C GLU A 158 3.51 -8.95 8.61
N ASP A 159 2.66 -9.57 9.42
CA ASP A 159 3.01 -10.73 10.26
C ASP A 159 2.37 -12.04 9.80
N ARG A 160 1.21 -11.97 9.14
CA ARG A 160 0.55 -13.10 8.44
C ARG A 160 0.38 -12.76 6.98
N CYS A 161 0.60 -13.75 6.09
CA CYS A 161 0.59 -13.54 4.66
C CYS A 161 -0.02 -14.74 3.93
N MET A 162 -0.91 -14.48 2.98
CA MET A 162 -1.50 -15.52 2.12
C MET A 162 -0.42 -16.33 1.39
N ALA A 163 0.67 -15.71 0.97
CA ALA A 163 1.79 -16.42 0.33
C ALA A 163 2.55 -17.36 1.28
N LYS A 164 2.44 -17.18 2.60
CA LYS A 164 2.90 -18.14 3.61
C LYS A 164 1.93 -19.29 3.84
N GLY A 165 0.69 -19.15 3.34
CA GLY A 165 -0.42 -20.09 3.55
C GLY A 165 -1.34 -19.70 4.70
N ASP A 166 -1.24 -18.46 5.20
CA ASP A 166 -2.25 -17.91 6.09
C ASP A 166 -3.56 -17.65 5.33
N ALA A 167 -4.70 -17.64 6.01
CA ALA A 167 -6.01 -17.41 5.39
C ALA A 167 -6.18 -15.99 4.84
N ALA A 168 -5.46 -15.03 5.41
CA ALA A 168 -5.47 -13.62 5.03
C ALA A 168 -4.12 -12.99 5.35
N CYS A 169 -3.84 -11.84 4.75
CA CYS A 169 -2.72 -11.01 5.14
C CYS A 169 -3.11 -10.12 6.33
N HIS A 170 -2.17 -9.89 7.25
CA HIS A 170 -2.41 -9.08 8.44
C HIS A 170 -1.30 -8.03 8.60
N LEU A 171 -1.73 -6.79 8.73
CA LEU A 171 -0.87 -5.61 8.72
C LEU A 171 -0.98 -4.85 10.05
N LEU A 172 0.15 -4.51 10.65
CA LEU A 172 0.25 -3.71 11.87
C LEU A 172 1.08 -2.46 11.60
N GLY A 173 0.56 -1.30 11.99
CA GLY A 173 1.23 0.00 11.84
C GLY A 173 1.64 0.56 13.19
N ARG A 174 2.90 0.95 13.32
CA ARG A 174 3.47 1.55 14.55
C ARG A 174 4.51 2.60 14.15
N THR A 175 4.84 3.49 15.08
CA THR A 175 6.05 4.31 14.96
C THR A 175 7.30 3.45 15.09
N ARG A 176 8.47 4.00 14.76
CA ARG A 176 9.74 3.29 14.92
C ARG A 176 10.00 2.91 16.38
N GLU A 177 9.70 3.84 17.31
CA GLU A 177 9.87 3.62 18.74
C GLU A 177 8.97 2.50 19.27
N GLU A 178 7.72 2.43 18.78
CA GLU A 178 6.75 1.39 19.16
C GLU A 178 7.13 0.02 18.62
N TRP A 179 7.80 -0.06 17.44
CA TRP A 179 8.32 -1.30 16.88
C TRP A 179 9.54 -1.80 17.65
N GLY A 180 10.39 -0.89 18.15
CA GLY A 180 11.63 -1.21 18.84
C GLY A 180 12.70 -1.84 17.95
N ASP A 181 13.82 -2.19 18.53
CA ASP A 181 14.98 -2.75 17.81
C ASP A 181 14.76 -4.18 17.31
N GLU A 182 13.80 -4.90 17.87
CA GLU A 182 13.47 -6.28 17.44
C GLU A 182 13.00 -6.37 15.98
N ARG A 183 12.50 -5.28 15.42
CA ARG A 183 12.02 -5.21 14.03
C ARG A 183 12.93 -4.35 13.13
N ALA A 184 14.13 -4.00 13.58
CA ALA A 184 15.07 -3.16 12.84
C ALA A 184 15.39 -3.71 11.43
N ASP A 185 15.51 -5.04 11.28
CA ASP A 185 15.79 -5.72 10.02
C ASP A 185 14.66 -5.53 8.97
N GLU A 186 13.44 -5.29 9.43
CA GLU A 186 12.32 -5.03 8.53
C GLU A 186 12.15 -3.53 8.28
N LEU A 187 12.39 -2.70 9.28
CA LEU A 187 12.28 -1.25 9.18
C LEU A 187 13.35 -0.63 8.27
N GLN A 188 14.52 -1.27 8.13
CA GLN A 188 15.58 -0.80 7.24
C GLN A 188 15.15 -0.62 5.78
N PHE A 189 14.10 -1.34 5.32
CA PHE A 189 13.60 -1.23 3.95
C PHE A 189 12.82 0.06 3.67
N PHE A 190 12.44 0.77 4.72
CA PHE A 190 11.80 2.08 4.62
C PHE A 190 12.81 3.23 4.62
N GLU A 191 14.06 2.98 5.00
CA GLU A 191 15.08 4.00 5.17
C GLU A 191 16.34 3.72 4.30
N PRO A 192 16.99 4.75 3.77
CA PRO A 192 16.50 6.11 3.61
C PRO A 192 15.36 6.15 2.60
N ASN A 193 14.28 6.89 2.90
CA ASN A 193 13.16 7.02 1.98
C ASN A 193 13.47 8.05 0.88
N ARG A 194 14.37 7.69 -0.01
CA ARG A 194 14.84 8.54 -1.11
C ARG A 194 13.74 8.93 -2.11
N LEU A 195 12.72 8.08 -2.26
CA LEU A 195 11.61 8.39 -3.14
C LEU A 195 10.68 9.44 -2.53
N LYS A 196 10.52 9.47 -1.20
CA LYS A 196 9.79 10.53 -0.51
C LYS A 196 10.48 11.89 -0.69
N GLU A 197 11.81 11.93 -0.58
CA GLU A 197 12.60 13.15 -0.79
C GLU A 197 12.45 13.76 -2.21
N CYS A 198 11.99 12.96 -3.18
CA CYS A 198 11.68 13.42 -4.53
C CYS A 198 10.26 13.98 -4.67
N LEU A 199 9.44 13.94 -3.63
CA LEU A 199 8.04 14.39 -3.64
C LEU A 199 7.88 15.83 -3.11
N ASP A 200 8.88 16.34 -2.40
CA ASP A 200 8.98 17.71 -1.90
C ASP A 200 9.64 18.61 -2.96
#